data_ea88512e5f4063f6f64759763842cbb1
#
_entry.id   ea88512e5f4063f6f64759763842cbb1
#
_cell.length_a   1.000
_cell.length_b   1.000
_cell.length_c   1.000
_cell.angle_alpha   90.00
_cell.angle_beta   90.00
_cell.angle_gamma   90.00
#
_symmetry.space_group_name_H-M   'P 1'
#
loop_
_entity.id
_entity.type
_entity.pdbx_description
1 polymer ?
#
loop_
_entity_poly.entity_id
_entity_poly.type
_entity_poly.pdbx_seq_one_letter_code
_entity_poly.pdbx_strand_id
1 'polypeptide(L)'
;MEIWLPPSEGKNPPGEGPSLSLSALSFPSLTDTRKKIIDACAQITDEEQAHQIFNASLRHSAELEANQALMSQSCAPASAVFNGVLFDALTAQEPRAWIGEGSQHITIFSGLFGALKPTDLIPLHRLAMGTKLPTLGNVTSLWKSVLGSALAEDYSEKLVLDCRSSDYKQACLAPWAHLWEVRVERLRNGKRSVVSHNAKKWRGMLSGALALRCGGIENASDLEDALAEVTPKLRSRDARGATSHVKEIEVSPAKATSQGGSTRTLTLVTVEA
;
A
#
# COMPACT_ATOMS: atom_id res chain seq x y z
N MET A 1 12.62 7.33 8.13
CA MET A 1 11.83 7.26 6.86
C MET A 1 10.63 6.36 7.05
N GLU A 2 9.54 6.61 6.31
CA GLU A 2 8.35 5.76 6.29
C GLU A 2 8.12 5.15 4.90
N ILE A 3 7.45 4.00 4.83
CA ILE A 3 7.10 3.30 3.58
C ILE A 3 5.59 3.21 3.48
N TRP A 4 5.01 3.76 2.42
CA TRP A 4 3.59 3.72 2.16
C TRP A 4 3.25 2.75 1.03
N LEU A 5 2.46 1.74 1.33
CA LEU A 5 2.08 0.67 0.42
C LEU A 5 0.60 0.76 0.02
N PRO A 6 0.26 0.39 -1.23
CA PRO A 6 -1.13 0.10 -1.57
C PRO A 6 -1.53 -1.25 -0.95
N PRO A 7 -2.83 -1.57 -0.83
CA PRO A 7 -3.27 -2.91 -0.47
C PRO A 7 -3.07 -3.87 -1.66
N SER A 8 -3.34 -5.14 -1.40
CA SER A 8 -3.54 -6.11 -2.48
C SER A 8 -5.03 -6.27 -2.83
N GLU A 9 -5.28 -6.69 -4.05
CA GLU A 9 -6.62 -7.15 -4.45
C GLU A 9 -6.93 -8.53 -3.86
N GLY A 10 -5.99 -9.46 -3.98
CA GLY A 10 -6.08 -10.78 -3.36
C GLY A 10 -5.81 -10.69 -1.86
N LYS A 11 -6.42 -11.60 -1.10
CA LYS A 11 -6.27 -11.72 0.35
C LYS A 11 -6.28 -13.18 0.76
N ASN A 12 -5.53 -13.47 1.81
CA ASN A 12 -5.61 -14.75 2.50
C ASN A 12 -6.74 -14.68 3.53
N PRO A 13 -7.65 -15.64 3.56
CA PRO A 13 -8.62 -15.72 4.66
C PRO A 13 -7.90 -15.85 6.00
N PRO A 14 -8.26 -15.05 7.01
CA PRO A 14 -7.79 -15.31 8.38
C PRO A 14 -8.19 -16.70 8.84
N GLY A 15 -7.33 -17.37 9.59
CA GLY A 15 -7.71 -18.55 10.35
C GLY A 15 -8.55 -18.20 11.58
N GLU A 16 -8.45 -18.99 12.64
CA GLU A 16 -9.04 -18.63 13.93
C GLU A 16 -8.34 -17.39 14.49
N GLY A 17 -9.15 -16.44 14.96
CA GLY A 17 -8.67 -15.16 15.48
C GLY A 17 -9.79 -14.36 16.13
N PRO A 18 -9.47 -13.25 16.80
CA PRO A 18 -10.47 -12.38 17.41
C PRO A 18 -11.35 -11.73 16.34
N SER A 19 -12.55 -11.30 16.72
CA SER A 19 -13.40 -10.46 15.88
C SER A 19 -12.81 -9.06 15.71
N LEU A 20 -13.25 -8.35 14.65
CA LEU A 20 -12.80 -7.00 14.36
C LEU A 20 -13.10 -6.03 15.49
N SER A 21 -12.05 -5.36 15.95
CA SER A 21 -12.14 -4.24 16.92
C SER A 21 -11.61 -2.97 16.28
N LEU A 22 -12.51 -2.06 15.91
CA LEU A 22 -12.12 -0.79 15.26
C LEU A 22 -11.30 0.13 16.17
N SER A 23 -11.52 0.05 17.49
CA SER A 23 -10.76 0.83 18.48
C SER A 23 -9.33 0.32 18.70
N ALA A 24 -9.03 -0.91 18.29
CA ALA A 24 -7.70 -1.51 18.37
C ALA A 24 -6.85 -1.24 17.12
N LEU A 25 -7.44 -0.72 16.04
CA LEU A 25 -6.71 -0.39 14.82
C LEU A 25 -5.90 0.89 14.99
N SER A 26 -4.75 0.92 14.36
CA SER A 26 -3.92 2.14 14.22
C SER A 26 -4.73 3.30 13.62
N PHE A 27 -4.33 4.53 13.91
CA PHE A 27 -5.01 5.75 13.45
C PHE A 27 -6.47 5.83 13.92
N PRO A 28 -6.73 5.96 15.23
CA PRO A 28 -8.08 5.91 15.83
C PRO A 28 -9.01 7.02 15.33
N SER A 29 -8.48 8.15 14.87
CA SER A 29 -9.25 9.24 14.23
C SER A 29 -10.00 8.82 12.96
N LEU A 30 -9.67 7.66 12.37
CA LEU A 30 -10.35 7.09 11.20
C LEU A 30 -11.55 6.20 11.57
N THR A 31 -11.79 5.94 12.85
CA THR A 31 -12.78 4.95 13.34
C THR A 31 -14.19 5.24 12.83
N ASP A 32 -14.64 6.49 12.88
CA ASP A 32 -15.99 6.86 12.44
C ASP A 32 -16.19 6.64 10.94
N THR A 33 -15.17 6.95 10.13
CA THR A 33 -15.23 6.72 8.68
C THR A 33 -15.20 5.23 8.37
N ARG A 34 -14.36 4.44 9.07
CA ARG A 34 -14.34 2.97 8.97
C ARG A 34 -15.72 2.38 9.23
N LYS A 35 -16.37 2.80 10.33
CA LYS A 35 -17.72 2.34 10.69
C LYS A 35 -18.74 2.64 9.59
N LYS A 36 -18.78 3.87 9.08
CA LYS A 36 -19.70 4.24 7.99
C LYS A 36 -19.52 3.36 6.75
N ILE A 37 -18.26 3.08 6.37
CA ILE A 37 -17.95 2.26 5.20
C ILE A 37 -18.35 0.79 5.45
N ILE A 38 -18.07 0.24 6.63
CA ILE A 38 -18.45 -1.12 7.03
C ILE A 38 -19.97 -1.27 7.00
N ASP A 39 -20.71 -0.34 7.61
CA ASP A 39 -22.16 -0.34 7.63
C ASP A 39 -22.75 -0.29 6.20
N ALA A 40 -22.16 0.51 5.32
CA ALA A 40 -22.56 0.58 3.92
C ALA A 40 -22.27 -0.70 3.13
N CYS A 41 -21.14 -1.37 3.39
CA CYS A 41 -20.82 -2.66 2.78
C CYS A 41 -21.80 -3.75 3.24
N ALA A 42 -22.15 -3.78 4.52
CA ALA A 42 -23.09 -4.75 5.09
C ALA A 42 -24.53 -4.64 4.52
N GLN A 43 -24.90 -3.47 4.02
CA GLN A 43 -26.22 -3.26 3.38
C GLN A 43 -26.32 -3.83 1.96
N ILE A 44 -25.19 -4.22 1.34
CA ILE A 44 -25.17 -4.78 -0.02
C ILE A 44 -25.33 -6.30 0.11
N THR A 45 -26.57 -6.77 0.17
CA THR A 45 -26.91 -8.19 0.38
C THR A 45 -27.25 -8.94 -0.89
N ASP A 46 -27.61 -8.24 -1.96
CA ASP A 46 -27.84 -8.83 -3.28
C ASP A 46 -26.50 -9.20 -3.93
N GLU A 47 -26.35 -10.47 -4.32
CA GLU A 47 -25.09 -11.01 -4.84
C GLU A 47 -24.71 -10.39 -6.17
N GLU A 48 -25.64 -10.21 -7.09
CA GLU A 48 -25.35 -9.62 -8.40
C GLU A 48 -24.94 -8.16 -8.26
N GLN A 49 -25.61 -7.39 -7.42
CA GLN A 49 -25.25 -6.03 -7.09
C GLN A 49 -23.88 -5.95 -6.42
N ALA A 50 -23.57 -6.87 -5.50
CA ALA A 50 -22.26 -6.93 -4.85
C ALA A 50 -21.14 -7.19 -5.86
N HIS A 51 -21.32 -8.12 -6.79
CA HIS A 51 -20.34 -8.37 -7.87
C HIS A 51 -20.10 -7.13 -8.72
N GLN A 52 -21.13 -6.37 -9.05
CA GLN A 52 -21.01 -5.15 -9.85
C GLN A 52 -20.30 -4.02 -9.07
N ILE A 53 -20.74 -3.74 -7.83
CA ILE A 53 -20.22 -2.64 -7.01
C ILE A 53 -18.74 -2.88 -6.66
N PHE A 54 -18.39 -4.08 -6.22
CA PHE A 54 -17.04 -4.40 -5.78
C PHE A 54 -16.12 -4.85 -6.92
N ASN A 55 -16.58 -4.80 -8.18
CA ASN A 55 -15.87 -5.28 -9.36
C ASN A 55 -15.26 -6.68 -9.12
N ALA A 56 -16.12 -7.60 -8.71
CA ALA A 56 -15.75 -8.94 -8.27
C ALA A 56 -16.24 -10.00 -9.27
N SER A 57 -15.46 -11.06 -9.47
CA SER A 57 -15.88 -12.27 -10.18
C SER A 57 -16.29 -13.34 -9.16
N LEU A 58 -16.89 -14.44 -9.62
CA LEU A 58 -17.34 -15.55 -8.77
C LEU A 58 -16.27 -16.10 -7.82
N ARG A 59 -15.00 -16.04 -8.19
CA ARG A 59 -13.87 -16.45 -7.31
C ARG A 59 -13.71 -15.59 -6.05
N HIS A 60 -14.41 -14.44 -5.96
CA HIS A 60 -14.35 -13.52 -4.82
C HIS A 60 -15.61 -13.59 -3.93
N SER A 61 -16.47 -14.60 -4.11
CA SER A 61 -17.73 -14.73 -3.36
C SER A 61 -17.49 -14.76 -1.84
N ALA A 62 -16.46 -15.46 -1.36
CA ALA A 62 -16.11 -15.47 0.06
C ALA A 62 -15.76 -14.08 0.63
N GLU A 63 -15.10 -13.23 -0.17
CA GLU A 63 -14.78 -11.84 0.22
C GLU A 63 -16.04 -10.97 0.25
N LEU A 64 -17.00 -11.22 -0.66
CA LEU A 64 -18.27 -10.51 -0.71
C LEU A 64 -19.20 -10.90 0.45
N GLU A 65 -19.26 -12.20 0.78
CA GLU A 65 -19.97 -12.70 1.96
C GLU A 65 -19.36 -12.12 3.25
N ALA A 66 -18.01 -12.07 3.34
CA ALA A 66 -17.33 -11.48 4.48
C ALA A 66 -17.68 -10.00 4.66
N ASN A 67 -17.87 -9.24 3.58
CA ASN A 67 -18.27 -7.83 3.65
C ASN A 67 -19.63 -7.59 4.36
N GLN A 68 -20.52 -8.60 4.39
CA GLN A 68 -21.81 -8.48 5.06
C GLN A 68 -21.72 -8.62 6.59
N ALA A 69 -20.64 -9.22 7.11
CA ALA A 69 -20.51 -9.54 8.54
C ALA A 69 -19.11 -9.16 9.10
N LEU A 70 -18.49 -8.09 8.60
CA LEU A 70 -17.11 -7.70 8.91
C LEU A 70 -16.80 -7.62 10.41
N MET A 71 -17.76 -7.12 11.21
CA MET A 71 -17.55 -6.94 12.65
C MET A 71 -17.47 -8.25 13.44
N SER A 72 -18.00 -9.35 12.91
CA SER A 72 -17.97 -10.69 13.55
C SER A 72 -16.97 -11.64 12.93
N GLN A 73 -16.30 -11.26 11.85
CA GLN A 73 -15.31 -12.10 11.17
C GLN A 73 -14.03 -12.25 12.00
N SER A 74 -13.41 -13.44 11.91
CA SER A 74 -12.05 -13.65 12.41
C SER A 74 -11.06 -12.73 11.74
N CYS A 75 -10.10 -12.21 12.50
CA CYS A 75 -9.08 -11.29 12.04
C CYS A 75 -7.69 -11.91 12.14
N ALA A 76 -6.80 -11.47 11.25
CA ALA A 76 -5.37 -11.71 11.30
C ALA A 76 -4.60 -10.41 11.03
N PRO A 77 -3.28 -10.34 11.29
CA PRO A 77 -2.48 -9.18 10.96
C PRO A 77 -2.63 -8.79 9.48
N ALA A 78 -2.72 -7.50 9.20
CA ALA A 78 -2.89 -6.98 7.84
C ALA A 78 -1.80 -7.51 6.89
N SER A 79 -0.56 -7.66 7.38
CA SER A 79 0.56 -8.28 6.65
C SER A 79 0.34 -9.75 6.27
N ALA A 80 -0.50 -10.48 7.00
CA ALA A 80 -0.85 -11.87 6.70
C ALA A 80 -2.10 -11.97 5.80
N VAL A 81 -3.02 -11.02 5.93
CA VAL A 81 -4.25 -10.96 5.12
C VAL A 81 -3.95 -10.47 3.71
N PHE A 82 -3.22 -9.37 3.54
CA PHE A 82 -2.84 -8.90 2.21
C PHE A 82 -1.79 -9.81 1.58
N ASN A 83 -2.01 -10.19 0.31
CA ASN A 83 -1.12 -11.07 -0.44
C ASN A 83 -0.84 -10.51 -1.84
N GLY A 84 -0.10 -11.29 -2.68
CA GLY A 84 0.13 -10.96 -4.06
C GLY A 84 1.44 -10.22 -4.31
N VAL A 85 1.68 -9.89 -5.58
CA VAL A 85 3.01 -9.60 -6.15
C VAL A 85 3.87 -8.62 -5.36
N LEU A 86 3.27 -7.55 -4.81
CA LEU A 86 4.02 -6.56 -4.01
C LEU A 86 4.42 -7.15 -2.66
N PHE A 87 3.45 -7.74 -1.94
CA PHE A 87 3.64 -8.32 -0.61
C PHE A 87 4.59 -9.51 -0.66
N ASP A 88 4.41 -10.41 -1.65
CA ASP A 88 5.29 -11.56 -1.86
C ASP A 88 6.74 -11.12 -2.13
N ALA A 89 6.91 -10.09 -2.98
CA ALA A 89 8.24 -9.56 -3.31
C ALA A 89 8.91 -8.87 -2.12
N LEU A 90 8.14 -8.16 -1.28
CA LEU A 90 8.64 -7.55 -0.06
C LEU A 90 9.06 -8.61 0.95
N THR A 91 8.18 -9.61 1.19
CA THR A 91 8.46 -10.74 2.11
C THR A 91 9.66 -11.56 1.66
N ALA A 92 9.80 -11.84 0.36
CA ALA A 92 10.94 -12.56 -0.17
C ALA A 92 12.26 -11.79 -0.02
N GLN A 93 12.20 -10.46 -0.04
CA GLN A 93 13.36 -9.59 0.14
C GLN A 93 13.75 -9.47 1.62
N GLU A 94 12.78 -9.28 2.51
CA GLU A 94 12.98 -9.15 3.96
C GLU A 94 11.74 -9.59 4.75
N PRO A 95 11.68 -10.85 5.21
CA PRO A 95 10.53 -11.36 5.99
C PRO A 95 10.28 -10.60 7.29
N ARG A 96 11.34 -10.06 7.91
CA ARG A 96 11.26 -9.33 9.19
C ARG A 96 10.65 -7.93 9.03
N ALA A 97 10.42 -7.46 7.79
CA ALA A 97 9.76 -6.19 7.54
C ALA A 97 8.35 -6.08 8.16
N TRP A 98 7.70 -7.23 8.39
CA TRP A 98 6.34 -7.28 8.90
C TRP A 98 6.22 -7.33 10.43
N ILE A 99 7.34 -7.45 11.14
CA ILE A 99 7.39 -7.61 12.60
C ILE A 99 8.38 -6.63 13.25
N GLY A 100 8.18 -6.37 14.52
CA GLY A 100 9.10 -5.54 15.31
C GLY A 100 9.31 -4.16 14.69
N GLU A 101 10.55 -3.71 14.66
CA GLU A 101 10.94 -2.38 14.16
C GLU A 101 10.56 -2.17 12.69
N GLY A 102 10.74 -3.18 11.83
CA GLY A 102 10.38 -3.07 10.41
C GLY A 102 8.92 -2.69 10.18
N SER A 103 8.00 -3.27 10.95
CA SER A 103 6.57 -3.03 10.83
C SER A 103 6.14 -1.61 11.26
N GLN A 104 6.91 -0.96 12.13
CA GLN A 104 6.59 0.37 12.64
C GLN A 104 6.67 1.45 11.56
N HIS A 105 7.55 1.26 10.58
CA HIS A 105 7.78 2.20 9.49
C HIS A 105 6.95 1.91 8.23
N ILE A 106 6.09 0.90 8.26
CA ILE A 106 5.22 0.57 7.12
C ILE A 106 3.79 1.01 7.41
N THR A 107 3.17 1.66 6.43
CA THR A 107 1.73 1.97 6.44
C THR A 107 1.09 1.40 5.18
N ILE A 108 0.03 0.60 5.35
CA ILE A 108 -0.73 -0.02 4.26
C ILE A 108 -2.03 0.76 4.08
N PHE A 109 -2.25 1.33 2.89
CA PHE A 109 -3.50 2.00 2.58
C PHE A 109 -4.57 0.98 2.18
N SER A 110 -5.82 1.24 2.55
CA SER A 110 -6.94 0.33 2.33
C SER A 110 -8.22 1.10 1.95
N GLY A 111 -8.99 0.58 1.00
CA GLY A 111 -10.30 1.14 0.69
C GLY A 111 -11.28 1.03 1.86
N LEU A 112 -11.22 -0.07 2.64
CA LEU A 112 -12.10 -0.29 3.78
C LEU A 112 -11.64 0.45 5.05
N PHE A 113 -10.33 0.45 5.32
CA PHE A 113 -9.77 0.91 6.60
C PHE A 113 -9.02 2.24 6.53
N GLY A 114 -8.81 2.82 5.35
CA GLY A 114 -8.04 4.04 5.14
C GLY A 114 -6.54 3.81 5.22
N ALA A 115 -5.98 3.77 6.41
CA ALA A 115 -4.59 3.47 6.70
C ALA A 115 -4.49 2.44 7.84
N LEU A 116 -3.51 1.55 7.76
CA LEU A 116 -3.26 0.44 8.68
C LEU A 116 -1.75 0.30 8.93
N LYS A 117 -1.39 -0.21 10.11
CA LYS A 117 -0.07 -0.81 10.32
C LYS A 117 -0.09 -2.30 9.97
N PRO A 118 1.03 -2.93 9.63
CA PRO A 118 1.10 -4.36 9.29
C PRO A 118 0.55 -5.29 10.36
N THR A 119 0.58 -4.88 11.61
CA THR A 119 0.13 -5.65 12.78
C THR A 119 -1.35 -5.46 13.12
N ASP A 120 -2.04 -4.52 12.50
CA ASP A 120 -3.47 -4.31 12.69
C ASP A 120 -4.26 -5.57 12.31
N LEU A 121 -5.17 -6.00 13.19
CA LEU A 121 -5.97 -7.20 12.98
C LEU A 121 -7.20 -6.88 12.12
N ILE A 122 -7.25 -7.44 10.91
CA ILE A 122 -8.31 -7.19 9.94
C ILE A 122 -8.93 -8.50 9.43
N PRO A 123 -10.23 -8.48 9.07
CA PRO A 123 -10.90 -9.63 8.48
C PRO A 123 -10.65 -9.74 6.98
N LEU A 124 -11.09 -10.84 6.40
CA LEU A 124 -11.27 -10.95 4.95
C LEU A 124 -12.29 -9.90 4.47
N HIS A 125 -11.98 -9.21 3.39
CA HIS A 125 -12.84 -8.15 2.85
C HIS A 125 -12.52 -7.83 1.39
N ARG A 126 -13.44 -7.17 0.71
CA ARG A 126 -13.20 -6.63 -0.63
C ARG A 126 -13.76 -5.23 -0.78
N LEU A 127 -12.88 -4.24 -0.85
CA LEU A 127 -13.24 -2.87 -1.20
C LEU A 127 -12.03 -2.15 -1.81
N ALA A 128 -12.13 -1.75 -3.08
CA ALA A 128 -11.13 -0.93 -3.73
C ALA A 128 -11.34 0.56 -3.40
N MET A 129 -10.27 1.35 -3.40
CA MET A 129 -10.34 2.80 -3.12
C MET A 129 -11.23 3.55 -4.12
N GLY A 130 -11.23 3.12 -5.40
CA GLY A 130 -12.05 3.75 -6.46
C GLY A 130 -13.53 3.34 -6.46
N THR A 131 -13.98 2.47 -5.55
CA THR A 131 -15.37 1.99 -5.51
C THR A 131 -16.35 3.13 -5.18
N LYS A 132 -17.54 3.07 -5.79
CA LYS A 132 -18.69 3.94 -5.44
C LYS A 132 -19.71 3.12 -4.69
N LEU A 133 -19.86 3.40 -3.40
CA LEU A 133 -20.88 2.78 -2.55
C LEU A 133 -22.25 3.49 -2.73
N PRO A 134 -23.36 2.75 -2.81
CA PRO A 134 -24.68 3.36 -3.09
C PRO A 134 -25.09 4.46 -2.10
N THR A 135 -24.83 4.25 -0.81
CA THR A 135 -25.26 5.16 0.26
C THR A 135 -24.24 6.24 0.62
N LEU A 136 -22.96 6.05 0.27
CA LEU A 136 -21.86 6.94 0.70
C LEU A 136 -21.15 7.66 -0.46
N GLY A 137 -21.37 7.22 -1.71
CA GLY A 137 -20.64 7.75 -2.86
C GLY A 137 -19.24 7.18 -3.03
N ASN A 138 -18.32 7.98 -3.57
CA ASN A 138 -16.98 7.53 -3.92
C ASN A 138 -16.09 7.39 -2.68
N VAL A 139 -15.49 6.21 -2.48
CA VAL A 139 -14.64 5.89 -1.33
C VAL A 139 -13.36 6.74 -1.29
N THR A 140 -12.76 7.06 -2.45
CA THR A 140 -11.62 7.98 -2.52
C THR A 140 -11.96 9.35 -1.93
N SER A 141 -13.15 9.88 -2.27
CA SER A 141 -13.59 11.19 -1.78
C SER A 141 -13.84 11.19 -0.27
N LEU A 142 -14.42 10.11 0.25
CA LEU A 142 -14.60 9.94 1.70
C LEU A 142 -13.25 9.95 2.44
N TRP A 143 -12.30 9.15 1.97
CA TRP A 143 -10.97 9.09 2.58
C TRP A 143 -10.18 10.39 2.42
N LYS A 144 -10.30 11.07 1.28
CA LYS A 144 -9.63 12.35 1.03
C LYS A 144 -10.00 13.43 2.06
N SER A 145 -11.21 13.37 2.60
CA SER A 145 -11.67 14.35 3.59
C SER A 145 -11.06 14.17 4.99
N VAL A 146 -10.51 12.99 5.31
CA VAL A 146 -10.04 12.66 6.66
C VAL A 146 -8.61 12.15 6.75
N LEU A 147 -8.09 11.45 5.72
CA LEU A 147 -6.74 10.86 5.77
C LEU A 147 -5.64 11.90 5.91
N GLY A 148 -5.80 13.06 5.26
CA GLY A 148 -4.82 14.13 5.31
C GLY A 148 -4.56 14.61 6.74
N SER A 149 -5.61 14.92 7.49
CA SER A 149 -5.51 15.35 8.88
C SER A 149 -5.11 14.22 9.82
N ALA A 150 -5.67 13.02 9.62
CA ALA A 150 -5.38 11.87 10.46
C ALA A 150 -3.91 11.42 10.42
N LEU A 151 -3.23 11.60 9.29
CA LEU A 151 -1.85 11.19 9.11
C LEU A 151 -0.83 12.34 9.30
N ALA A 152 -1.28 13.59 9.28
CA ALA A 152 -0.38 14.74 9.39
C ALA A 152 0.37 14.77 10.73
N GLU A 153 -0.26 14.39 11.83
CA GLU A 153 0.36 14.36 13.15
C GLU A 153 1.58 13.43 13.21
N ASP A 154 1.43 12.23 12.59
CA ASP A 154 2.48 11.22 12.64
C ASP A 154 3.56 11.41 11.57
N TYR A 155 3.24 12.05 10.43
CA TYR A 155 4.07 12.03 9.23
C TYR A 155 4.46 13.40 8.66
N SER A 156 4.08 14.52 9.31
CA SER A 156 4.55 15.84 8.89
C SER A 156 6.07 15.92 8.90
N GLU A 157 6.62 16.50 7.83
CA GLU A 157 8.06 16.67 7.58
C GLU A 157 8.86 15.36 7.48
N LYS A 158 8.19 14.18 7.61
CA LYS A 158 8.87 12.90 7.45
C LYS A 158 9.12 12.57 5.98
N LEU A 159 10.24 11.90 5.77
CA LEU A 159 10.58 11.30 4.48
C LEU A 159 9.73 10.04 4.26
N VAL A 160 9.03 9.96 3.13
CA VAL A 160 8.12 8.87 2.79
C VAL A 160 8.47 8.26 1.44
N LEU A 161 8.78 6.97 1.41
CA LEU A 161 8.85 6.18 0.18
C LEU A 161 7.42 5.79 -0.24
N ASP A 162 6.87 6.47 -1.24
CA ASP A 162 5.49 6.28 -1.67
C ASP A 162 5.38 5.25 -2.81
N CYS A 163 5.00 4.02 -2.44
CA CYS A 163 4.75 2.91 -3.36
C CYS A 163 3.28 2.74 -3.74
N ARG A 164 2.38 3.66 -3.32
CA ARG A 164 0.93 3.56 -3.60
C ARG A 164 0.63 3.68 -5.09
N SER A 165 -0.51 3.13 -5.51
CA SER A 165 -1.09 3.37 -6.83
C SER A 165 -1.92 4.66 -6.85
N SER A 166 -2.30 5.12 -8.06
CA SER A 166 -2.94 6.44 -8.28
C SER A 166 -4.13 6.71 -7.37
N ASP A 167 -5.07 5.76 -7.24
CA ASP A 167 -6.29 5.96 -6.45
C ASP A 167 -5.99 6.17 -4.95
N TYR A 168 -5.00 5.43 -4.42
CA TYR A 168 -4.57 5.57 -3.04
C TYR A 168 -3.77 6.85 -2.80
N LYS A 169 -3.03 7.35 -3.80
CA LYS A 169 -2.40 8.66 -3.75
C LYS A 169 -3.45 9.77 -3.74
N GLN A 170 -4.50 9.65 -4.56
CA GLN A 170 -5.61 10.62 -4.59
C GLN A 170 -6.38 10.70 -3.27
N ALA A 171 -6.48 9.58 -2.54
CA ALA A 171 -7.14 9.55 -1.24
C ALA A 171 -6.33 10.28 -0.13
N CYS A 172 -5.00 10.41 -0.29
CA CYS A 172 -4.15 11.16 0.64
C CYS A 172 -2.96 11.74 -0.11
N LEU A 173 -3.01 13.03 -0.44
CA LEU A 173 -1.94 13.73 -1.16
C LEU A 173 -0.74 14.07 -0.27
N ALA A 174 -0.92 14.18 1.05
CA ALA A 174 0.10 14.42 2.07
C ALA A 174 1.06 15.60 1.76
N PRO A 175 0.56 16.82 1.51
CA PRO A 175 1.39 17.96 1.15
C PRO A 175 2.32 18.46 2.27
N TRP A 176 2.22 17.88 3.44
CA TRP A 176 3.02 18.13 4.62
C TRP A 176 4.20 17.15 4.78
N ALA A 177 4.31 16.12 3.94
CA ALA A 177 5.41 15.14 3.97
C ALA A 177 6.38 15.32 2.79
N HIS A 178 7.57 14.73 2.90
CA HIS A 178 8.54 14.65 1.82
C HIS A 178 8.38 13.34 1.06
N LEU A 179 7.55 13.33 0.01
CA LEU A 179 7.19 12.13 -0.74
C LEU A 179 8.23 11.81 -1.82
N TRP A 180 8.72 10.58 -1.82
CA TRP A 180 9.51 9.98 -2.88
C TRP A 180 8.66 8.94 -3.61
N GLU A 181 7.99 9.39 -4.68
CA GLU A 181 7.05 8.59 -5.44
C GLU A 181 7.76 7.57 -6.33
N VAL A 182 7.60 6.28 -6.03
CA VAL A 182 8.27 5.21 -6.77
C VAL A 182 7.61 4.97 -8.12
N ARG A 183 8.38 5.21 -9.18
CA ARG A 183 8.06 4.92 -10.57
C ARG A 183 8.96 3.78 -11.08
N VAL A 184 8.45 2.94 -11.97
CA VAL A 184 9.23 1.87 -12.57
C VAL A 184 9.19 2.00 -14.08
N GLU A 185 10.35 1.99 -14.69
CA GLU A 185 10.52 2.00 -16.15
C GLU A 185 11.36 0.80 -16.59
N ARG A 186 11.07 0.30 -17.78
CA ARG A 186 11.88 -0.71 -18.44
C ARG A 186 12.64 -0.08 -19.59
N LEU A 187 13.94 -0.32 -19.62
CA LEU A 187 14.81 0.01 -20.74
C LEU A 187 14.98 -1.23 -21.62
N ARG A 188 14.55 -1.13 -22.88
CA ARG A 188 14.69 -2.19 -23.90
C ARG A 188 15.09 -1.57 -25.24
N ASN A 189 16.20 -2.05 -25.83
CA ASN A 189 16.70 -1.56 -27.12
C ASN A 189 16.86 -0.01 -27.14
N GLY A 190 17.39 0.57 -26.06
CA GLY A 190 17.59 2.02 -25.94
C GLY A 190 16.31 2.84 -25.69
N LYS A 191 15.13 2.22 -25.67
CA LYS A 191 13.85 2.91 -25.42
C LYS A 191 13.34 2.62 -24.01
N ARG A 192 12.86 3.67 -23.32
CA ARG A 192 12.22 3.58 -22.02
C ARG A 192 10.71 3.48 -22.14
N SER A 193 10.09 2.66 -21.33
CA SER A 193 8.63 2.56 -21.23
C SER A 193 8.22 2.36 -19.77
N VAL A 194 7.14 3.01 -19.36
CA VAL A 194 6.57 2.84 -18.02
C VAL A 194 6.04 1.40 -17.88
N VAL A 195 6.37 0.74 -16.78
CA VAL A 195 5.90 -0.61 -16.47
C VAL A 195 4.75 -0.52 -15.49
N SER A 196 3.57 -1.00 -15.87
CA SER A 196 2.41 -1.05 -14.97
C SER A 196 2.33 -2.40 -14.22
N HIS A 197 2.41 -3.51 -14.94
CA HIS A 197 2.20 -4.83 -14.37
C HIS A 197 3.32 -5.28 -13.42
N ASN A 198 4.58 -5.12 -13.80
CA ASN A 198 5.72 -5.50 -12.95
C ASN A 198 6.12 -4.42 -11.93
N ALA A 199 5.52 -3.24 -11.96
CA ALA A 199 5.81 -2.18 -11.00
C ALA A 199 5.54 -2.61 -9.55
N LYS A 200 4.50 -3.41 -9.31
CA LYS A 200 4.17 -3.95 -7.99
C LYS A 200 5.33 -4.76 -7.41
N LYS A 201 5.96 -5.64 -8.22
CA LYS A 201 7.08 -6.47 -7.80
C LYS A 201 8.29 -5.62 -7.39
N TRP A 202 8.68 -4.66 -8.22
CA TRP A 202 9.84 -3.80 -7.96
C TRP A 202 9.63 -2.88 -6.76
N ARG A 203 8.41 -2.35 -6.57
CA ARG A 203 8.04 -1.59 -5.37
C ARG A 203 8.13 -2.45 -4.12
N GLY A 204 7.65 -3.70 -4.16
CA GLY A 204 7.78 -4.64 -3.04
C GLY A 204 9.24 -4.96 -2.72
N MET A 205 10.06 -5.26 -3.72
CA MET A 205 11.48 -5.54 -3.54
C MET A 205 12.23 -4.34 -2.93
N LEU A 206 11.99 -3.12 -3.44
CA LEU A 206 12.58 -1.91 -2.90
C LEU A 206 12.15 -1.68 -1.45
N SER A 207 10.85 -1.80 -1.17
CA SER A 207 10.31 -1.63 0.18
C SER A 207 10.92 -2.64 1.16
N GLY A 208 11.04 -3.92 0.77
CA GLY A 208 11.68 -4.94 1.60
C GLY A 208 13.16 -4.65 1.86
N ALA A 209 13.91 -4.24 0.81
CA ALA A 209 15.33 -3.93 0.95
C ALA A 209 15.62 -2.74 1.90
N LEU A 210 14.65 -1.83 2.05
CA LEU A 210 14.77 -0.64 2.90
C LEU A 210 14.08 -0.78 4.27
N ALA A 211 13.18 -1.74 4.46
CA ALA A 211 12.30 -1.82 5.64
C ALA A 211 13.03 -1.75 6.99
N LEU A 212 14.12 -2.53 7.15
CA LEU A 212 14.92 -2.55 8.39
C LEU A 212 15.92 -1.38 8.51
N ARG A 213 15.99 -0.53 7.50
CA ARG A 213 16.88 0.64 7.47
C ARG A 213 16.15 1.95 7.77
N CYS A 214 14.82 1.90 7.80
CA CYS A 214 13.97 3.10 7.91
C CYS A 214 14.30 3.96 9.14
N GLY A 215 14.60 3.35 10.29
CA GLY A 215 14.95 4.07 11.51
C GLY A 215 16.22 4.92 11.40
N GLY A 216 17.17 4.53 10.54
CA GLY A 216 18.43 5.27 10.32
C GLY A 216 18.39 6.21 9.10
N ILE A 217 17.27 6.33 8.38
CA ILE A 217 17.15 7.22 7.23
C ILE A 217 16.33 8.45 7.66
N GLU A 218 17.00 9.57 7.92
CA GLU A 218 16.39 10.78 8.43
C GLU A 218 16.16 11.84 7.34
N ASN A 219 16.99 11.86 6.31
CA ASN A 219 16.99 12.87 5.28
C ASN A 219 17.21 12.29 3.86
N ALA A 220 17.21 13.14 2.84
CA ALA A 220 17.34 12.75 1.45
C ALA A 220 18.70 12.09 1.14
N SER A 221 19.79 12.56 1.75
CA SER A 221 21.14 11.99 1.54
C SER A 221 21.22 10.57 2.08
N ASP A 222 20.69 10.33 3.28
CA ASP A 222 20.66 8.98 3.88
C ASP A 222 19.89 8.00 3.00
N LEU A 223 18.77 8.47 2.41
CA LEU A 223 18.00 7.62 1.48
C LEU A 223 18.77 7.36 0.19
N GLU A 224 19.45 8.36 -0.39
CA GLU A 224 20.26 8.20 -1.60
C GLU A 224 21.40 7.20 -1.36
N ASP A 225 22.08 7.26 -0.21
CA ASP A 225 23.12 6.30 0.18
C ASP A 225 22.53 4.88 0.35
N ALA A 226 21.41 4.75 1.04
CA ALA A 226 20.73 3.47 1.19
C ALA A 226 20.27 2.89 -0.16
N LEU A 227 19.78 3.72 -1.08
CA LEU A 227 19.42 3.31 -2.43
C LEU A 227 20.64 2.83 -3.22
N ALA A 228 21.78 3.49 -3.13
CA ALA A 228 23.03 3.06 -3.78
C ALA A 228 23.45 1.65 -3.31
N GLU A 229 23.32 1.36 -2.01
CA GLU A 229 23.65 0.06 -1.45
C GLU A 229 22.68 -1.06 -1.85
N VAL A 230 21.37 -0.78 -1.96
CA VAL A 230 20.37 -1.82 -2.23
C VAL A 230 20.18 -2.08 -3.73
N THR A 231 20.42 -1.09 -4.59
CA THR A 231 20.23 -1.19 -6.05
C THR A 231 20.85 -2.43 -6.68
N PRO A 232 22.13 -2.80 -6.40
CA PRO A 232 22.75 -3.99 -6.98
C PRO A 232 22.07 -5.30 -6.58
N LYS A 233 21.32 -5.30 -5.49
CA LYS A 233 20.61 -6.46 -4.92
C LYS A 233 19.21 -6.63 -5.51
N LEU A 234 18.66 -5.61 -6.18
CA LEU A 234 17.32 -5.63 -6.77
C LEU A 234 17.35 -6.40 -8.10
N ARG A 235 17.21 -7.72 -7.98
CA ARG A 235 17.21 -8.66 -9.10
C ARG A 235 15.98 -9.56 -9.05
N SER A 236 15.36 -9.80 -10.18
CA SER A 236 14.15 -10.61 -10.31
C SER A 236 14.34 -11.68 -11.39
N ARG A 237 13.78 -12.85 -11.15
CA ARG A 237 13.64 -13.91 -12.16
C ARG A 237 12.16 -14.15 -12.43
N ASP A 238 11.78 -14.24 -13.69
CA ASP A 238 10.40 -14.57 -14.06
C ASP A 238 10.19 -16.10 -14.11
N ALA A 239 8.94 -16.51 -14.34
CA ALA A 239 8.57 -17.93 -14.43
C ALA A 239 9.22 -18.65 -15.63
N ARG A 240 9.71 -17.93 -16.63
CA ARG A 240 10.39 -18.47 -17.82
C ARG A 240 11.91 -18.51 -17.62
N GLY A 241 12.41 -18.07 -16.46
CA GLY A 241 13.82 -18.06 -16.13
C GLY A 241 14.57 -16.80 -16.59
N ALA A 242 13.92 -15.85 -17.27
CA ALA A 242 14.54 -14.59 -17.66
C ALA A 242 14.81 -13.75 -16.41
N THR A 243 16.01 -13.19 -16.34
CA THR A 243 16.41 -12.35 -15.23
C THR A 243 16.29 -10.88 -15.60
N SER A 244 15.90 -10.07 -14.64
CA SER A 244 15.84 -8.62 -14.75
C SER A 244 16.46 -8.01 -13.50
N HIS A 245 17.05 -6.83 -13.63
CA HIS A 245 17.60 -6.10 -12.49
C HIS A 245 17.37 -4.59 -12.62
N VAL A 246 17.51 -3.87 -11.52
CA VAL A 246 17.55 -2.41 -11.55
C VAL A 246 18.94 -2.00 -12.01
N LYS A 247 19.00 -1.35 -13.16
CA LYS A 247 20.24 -0.84 -13.75
C LYS A 247 20.71 0.43 -13.02
N GLU A 248 19.74 1.34 -12.78
CA GLU A 248 19.98 2.62 -12.14
C GLU A 248 18.72 3.13 -11.46
N ILE A 249 18.89 4.01 -10.48
CA ILE A 249 17.81 4.76 -9.84
C ILE A 249 18.02 6.23 -10.14
N GLU A 250 16.98 6.89 -10.64
CA GLU A 250 16.98 8.33 -10.93
C GLU A 250 16.03 9.03 -9.97
N VAL A 251 16.46 10.17 -9.45
CA VAL A 251 15.66 11.00 -8.54
C VAL A 251 15.46 12.37 -9.16
N SER A 252 14.20 12.78 -9.32
CA SER A 252 13.88 14.12 -9.83
C SER A 252 14.19 15.20 -8.79
N PRO A 253 14.39 16.46 -9.21
CA PRO A 253 14.44 17.58 -8.28
C PRO A 253 13.19 17.64 -7.40
N ALA A 254 13.35 18.11 -6.15
CA ALA A 254 12.23 18.31 -5.24
C ALA A 254 11.31 19.42 -5.74
N LYS A 255 10.00 19.17 -5.68
CA LYS A 255 8.96 20.18 -5.89
C LYS A 255 8.33 20.48 -4.55
N ALA A 256 8.50 21.68 -4.02
CA ALA A 256 7.88 22.10 -2.77
C ALA A 256 6.36 22.08 -2.87
N THR A 257 5.69 21.75 -1.76
CA THR A 257 4.24 21.81 -1.61
C THR A 257 3.83 23.05 -0.80
N SER A 258 2.53 23.34 -0.75
CA SER A 258 2.00 24.49 0.00
C SER A 258 1.98 24.31 1.52
N GLN A 259 2.29 23.11 2.03
CA GLN A 259 2.23 22.80 3.46
C GLN A 259 3.58 22.31 4.03
N GLY A 260 4.69 22.81 3.49
CA GLY A 260 6.04 22.53 4.00
C GLY A 260 6.70 21.26 3.47
N GLY A 261 5.95 20.33 2.90
CA GLY A 261 6.49 19.11 2.33
C GLY A 261 7.10 19.30 0.93
N SER A 262 7.44 18.19 0.31
CA SER A 262 7.92 18.17 -1.08
C SER A 262 7.58 16.85 -1.77
N THR A 263 7.62 16.86 -3.10
CA THR A 263 7.48 15.64 -3.90
C THR A 263 8.69 15.46 -4.82
N ARG A 264 9.16 14.22 -4.93
CA ARG A 264 10.17 13.75 -5.89
C ARG A 264 9.66 12.50 -6.58
N THR A 265 10.10 12.26 -7.81
CA THR A 265 9.93 10.96 -8.46
C THR A 265 11.22 10.17 -8.32
N LEU A 266 11.14 8.98 -7.74
CA LEU A 266 12.19 7.98 -7.69
C LEU A 266 11.90 6.95 -8.78
N THR A 267 12.69 6.96 -9.86
CA THR A 267 12.50 6.07 -11.01
C THR A 267 13.47 4.90 -10.94
N LEU A 268 12.94 3.68 -10.81
CA LEU A 268 13.70 2.44 -10.99
C LEU A 268 13.77 2.13 -12.48
N VAL A 269 14.95 2.21 -13.08
CA VAL A 269 15.19 1.82 -14.48
C VAL A 269 15.62 0.36 -14.51
N THR A 270 14.75 -0.49 -15.05
CA THR A 270 14.98 -1.95 -15.09
C THR A 270 15.42 -2.41 -16.48
N VAL A 271 16.26 -3.42 -16.53
CA VAL A 271 16.72 -4.08 -17.76
C VAL A 271 16.56 -5.59 -17.64
N GLU A 272 16.32 -6.24 -18.77
CA GLU A 272 16.42 -7.69 -18.92
C GLU A 272 17.90 -8.04 -19.15
N ALA A 273 18.40 -9.08 -18.43
CA ALA A 273 19.78 -9.58 -18.56
C ALA A 273 19.87 -10.61 -19.69
#